data_a86f8f0e6313ba15aee46caf9bccca1f
#
_entry.id   a86f8f0e6313ba15aee46caf9bccca1f
#
_cell.length_a   1.000
_cell.length_b   1.000
_cell.length_c   1.000
_cell.angle_alpha   90.00
_cell.angle_beta   90.00
_cell.angle_gamma   90.00
#
_symmetry.space_group_name_H-M   'P 1'
#
loop_
_entity.id
_entity.type
_entity.pdbx_description
1 polymer ?
#
loop_
_entity_poly.entity_id
_entity_poly.type
_entity_poly.pdbx_seq_one_letter_code
_entity_poly.pdbx_strand_id
1 'polypeptide(L)'
;MPQDVDIHAQAAGLGLAQWDTATADLSKVWADGIARIQRLAAAAPWGHDSAGTNFQTAYTKDGGPDRMHQDGDRIMKDIAALGAKVRTAVTRSRDTDSQTTETIRSI
;
A
#
# COMPACT_ATOMS: atom_id res chain seq x y z
N MET A 1 -2.14 -7.40 -32.31
CA MET A 1 -1.09 -6.73 -33.09
C MET A 1 0.01 -6.26 -32.18
N PRO A 2 1.31 -6.34 -32.59
CA PRO A 2 2.41 -5.95 -31.72
C PRO A 2 2.33 -4.50 -31.19
N GLN A 3 1.87 -3.57 -32.03
CA GLN A 3 1.74 -2.16 -31.61
C GLN A 3 0.70 -1.96 -30.51
N ASP A 4 -0.42 -2.68 -30.56
CA ASP A 4 -1.47 -2.59 -29.54
C ASP A 4 -0.98 -3.16 -28.21
N VAL A 5 -0.21 -4.24 -28.23
CA VAL A 5 0.40 -4.83 -27.05
C VAL A 5 1.38 -3.85 -26.41
N ASP A 6 2.23 -3.19 -27.21
CA ASP A 6 3.20 -2.22 -26.71
C ASP A 6 2.51 -0.99 -26.08
N ILE A 7 1.43 -0.51 -26.69
CA ILE A 7 0.63 0.60 -26.14
C ILE A 7 0.03 0.21 -24.80
N HIS A 8 -0.55 -0.99 -24.69
CA HIS A 8 -1.12 -1.49 -23.45
C HIS A 8 -0.05 -1.69 -22.38
N ALA A 9 1.13 -2.20 -22.75
CA ALA A 9 2.24 -2.37 -21.83
C ALA A 9 2.76 -1.03 -21.33
N GLN A 10 2.85 -0.02 -22.18
CA GLN A 10 3.23 1.33 -21.78
C GLN A 10 2.21 1.94 -20.82
N ALA A 11 0.93 1.80 -21.12
CA ALA A 11 -0.15 2.29 -20.27
C ALA A 11 -0.10 1.62 -18.88
N ALA A 12 0.09 0.30 -18.84
CA ALA A 12 0.23 -0.45 -17.60
C ALA A 12 1.47 0.00 -16.82
N GLY A 13 2.59 0.24 -17.49
CA GLY A 13 3.82 0.75 -16.88
C GLY A 13 3.63 2.12 -16.25
N LEU A 14 2.95 3.03 -16.94
CA LEU A 14 2.64 4.36 -16.41
C LEU A 14 1.70 4.26 -15.20
N GLY A 15 0.68 3.41 -15.27
CA GLY A 15 -0.24 3.17 -14.16
C GLY A 15 0.48 2.61 -12.94
N LEU A 16 1.40 1.67 -13.13
CA LEU A 16 2.21 1.12 -12.04
C LEU A 16 3.15 2.16 -11.43
N ALA A 17 3.74 3.03 -12.24
CA ALA A 17 4.57 4.12 -11.73
C ALA A 17 3.74 5.08 -10.86
N GLN A 18 2.53 5.42 -11.28
CA GLN A 18 1.60 6.23 -10.50
C GLN A 18 1.18 5.53 -9.22
N TRP A 19 0.93 4.23 -9.27
CA TRP A 19 0.61 3.41 -8.10
C TRP A 19 1.77 3.43 -7.09
N ASP A 20 3.01 3.25 -7.56
CA ASP A 20 4.19 3.27 -6.70
C ASP A 20 4.35 4.63 -6.01
N THR A 21 4.16 5.73 -6.74
CA THR A 21 4.24 7.08 -6.19
C THR A 21 3.14 7.29 -5.14
N ALA A 22 1.90 6.94 -5.45
CA ALA A 22 0.77 7.09 -4.53
C ALA A 22 0.96 6.22 -3.29
N THR A 23 1.47 5.00 -3.44
CA THR A 23 1.74 4.09 -2.32
C THR A 23 2.83 4.63 -1.42
N ALA A 24 3.91 5.18 -1.98
CA ALA A 24 4.99 5.79 -1.20
C ALA A 24 4.48 7.00 -0.42
N ASP A 25 3.69 7.86 -1.05
CA ASP A 25 3.09 9.02 -0.40
C ASP A 25 2.13 8.61 0.71
N LEU A 26 1.29 7.62 0.47
CA LEU A 26 0.35 7.10 1.46
C LEU A 26 1.07 6.48 2.64
N SER A 27 2.15 5.72 2.41
CA SER A 27 2.96 5.13 3.47
C SER A 27 3.57 6.21 4.36
N LYS A 28 4.05 7.30 3.76
CA LYS A 28 4.60 8.43 4.51
C LYS A 28 3.52 9.11 5.36
N VAL A 29 2.37 9.40 4.77
CA VAL A 29 1.24 10.02 5.49
C VAL A 29 0.79 9.13 6.64
N TRP A 30 0.71 7.81 6.42
CA TRP A 30 0.37 6.84 7.46
C TRP A 30 1.39 6.86 8.60
N ALA A 31 2.69 6.76 8.29
CA ALA A 31 3.75 6.76 9.29
C ALA A 31 3.77 8.07 10.09
N ASP A 32 3.65 9.21 9.42
CA ASP A 32 3.61 10.52 10.07
C ASP A 32 2.37 10.65 10.96
N GLY A 33 1.21 10.19 10.49
CA GLY A 33 -0.04 10.19 11.25
C GLY A 33 0.05 9.33 12.50
N ILE A 34 0.59 8.13 12.39
CA ILE A 34 0.78 7.24 13.54
C ILE A 34 1.75 7.84 14.56
N ALA A 35 2.87 8.41 14.11
CA ALA A 35 3.82 9.07 15.01
C ALA A 35 3.16 10.24 15.76
N ARG A 36 2.30 10.99 15.08
CA ARG A 36 1.55 12.09 15.69
C ARG A 36 0.56 11.59 16.73
N ILE A 37 -0.17 10.53 16.43
CA ILE A 37 -1.12 9.91 17.37
C ILE A 37 -0.38 9.42 18.61
N GLN A 38 0.75 8.76 18.43
CA GLN A 38 1.56 8.25 19.55
C GLN A 38 2.07 9.38 20.44
N ARG A 39 2.53 10.49 19.85
CA ARG A 39 2.98 11.65 20.63
C ARG A 39 1.83 12.31 21.40
N LEU A 40 0.68 12.45 20.79
CA LEU A 40 -0.50 13.03 21.43
C LEU A 40 -0.99 12.12 22.55
N ALA A 41 -1.03 10.82 22.35
CA ALA A 41 -1.44 9.86 23.36
C ALA A 41 -0.45 9.84 24.54
N ALA A 42 0.85 9.93 24.28
CA ALA A 42 1.88 9.96 25.32
C ALA A 42 1.75 11.22 26.20
N ALA A 43 1.28 12.32 25.66
CA ALA A 43 1.02 13.57 26.40
C ALA A 43 -0.23 13.49 27.29
N ALA A 44 -1.03 12.43 27.15
CA ALA A 44 -2.26 12.19 27.92
C ALA A 44 -3.16 13.45 28.00
N PRO A 45 -3.62 13.97 26.85
CA PRO A 45 -4.37 15.23 26.80
C PRO A 45 -5.72 15.16 27.52
N TRP A 46 -6.19 13.94 27.82
CA TRP A 46 -7.41 13.71 28.60
C TRP A 46 -7.22 13.86 30.11
N GLY A 47 -5.98 14.03 30.57
CA GLY A 47 -5.67 14.22 31.98
C GLY A 47 -5.58 12.90 32.77
N HIS A 48 -5.31 13.06 34.08
CA HIS A 48 -5.07 11.92 34.99
C HIS A 48 -6.16 11.80 36.08
N ASP A 49 -7.25 12.55 35.98
CA ASP A 49 -8.40 12.41 36.89
C ASP A 49 -9.21 11.15 36.55
N SER A 50 -10.31 10.93 37.29
CA SER A 50 -11.20 9.78 37.05
C SER A 50 -11.71 9.71 35.63
N ALA A 51 -12.13 10.84 35.08
CA ALA A 51 -12.64 10.91 33.71
C ALA A 51 -11.55 10.60 32.69
N GLY A 52 -10.35 11.14 32.88
CA GLY A 52 -9.20 10.88 32.02
C GLY A 52 -8.76 9.43 32.08
N THR A 53 -8.74 8.82 33.26
CA THR A 53 -8.41 7.40 33.43
C THR A 53 -9.46 6.52 32.75
N ASN A 54 -10.73 6.81 32.88
CA ASN A 54 -11.80 6.08 32.22
C ASN A 54 -11.70 6.20 30.70
N PHE A 55 -11.37 7.38 30.20
CA PHE A 55 -11.14 7.59 28.77
C PHE A 55 -9.96 6.74 28.29
N GLN A 56 -8.84 6.75 28.98
CA GLN A 56 -7.66 5.98 28.62
C GLN A 56 -7.96 4.49 28.58
N THR A 57 -8.70 3.97 29.54
CA THR A 57 -9.12 2.57 29.59
C THR A 57 -9.96 2.20 28.35
N ALA A 58 -10.92 3.05 28.00
CA ALA A 58 -11.75 2.82 26.81
C ALA A 58 -10.94 2.94 25.52
N TYR A 59 -10.04 3.92 25.44
CA TYR A 59 -9.19 4.18 24.27
C TYR A 59 -8.23 3.04 23.97
N THR A 60 -7.69 2.40 25.01
CA THR A 60 -6.73 1.30 24.86
C THR A 60 -7.39 -0.09 24.88
N LYS A 61 -8.70 -0.14 25.05
CA LYS A 61 -9.44 -1.41 25.09
C LYS A 61 -9.25 -2.17 23.77
N ASP A 62 -9.08 -3.48 23.87
CA ASP A 62 -8.92 -4.40 22.72
C ASP A 62 -7.72 -4.03 21.83
N GLY A 63 -6.68 -3.48 22.43
CA GLY A 63 -5.46 -3.09 21.72
C GLY A 63 -5.47 -1.67 21.18
N GLY A 64 -6.66 -1.04 21.05
CA GLY A 64 -6.81 0.37 20.71
C GLY A 64 -5.92 0.85 19.55
N PRO A 65 -5.17 1.96 19.77
CA PRO A 65 -4.30 2.53 18.73
C PRO A 65 -3.19 1.61 18.26
N ASP A 66 -2.66 0.75 19.13
CA ASP A 66 -1.60 -0.20 18.76
C ASP A 66 -2.13 -1.22 17.75
N ARG A 67 -3.35 -1.69 17.94
CA ARG A 67 -3.99 -2.61 17.00
C ARG A 67 -4.27 -1.92 15.66
N MET A 68 -4.74 -0.69 15.70
CA MET A 68 -4.94 0.12 14.49
C MET A 68 -3.62 0.30 13.73
N HIS A 69 -2.53 0.57 14.44
CA HIS A 69 -1.19 0.71 13.86
C HIS A 69 -0.76 -0.58 13.15
N GLN A 70 -0.88 -1.72 13.83
CA GLN A 70 -0.52 -3.03 13.27
C GLN A 70 -1.37 -3.38 12.05
N ASP A 71 -2.67 -3.17 12.12
CA ASP A 71 -3.58 -3.47 11.02
C ASP A 71 -3.31 -2.55 9.82
N GLY A 72 -3.08 -1.27 10.06
CA GLY A 72 -2.73 -0.32 9.01
C GLY A 72 -1.39 -0.63 8.34
N ASP A 73 -0.39 -1.00 9.11
CA ASP A 73 0.92 -1.42 8.56
C ASP A 73 0.76 -2.64 7.66
N ARG A 74 -0.09 -3.59 8.05
CA ARG A 74 -0.39 -4.78 7.24
C ARG A 74 -1.07 -4.38 5.93
N ILE A 75 -2.03 -3.48 5.99
CA ILE A 75 -2.73 -2.97 4.80
C ILE A 75 -1.73 -2.29 3.86
N MET A 76 -0.82 -1.49 4.38
CA MET A 76 0.20 -0.82 3.56
C MET A 76 1.12 -1.82 2.88
N LYS A 77 1.53 -2.89 3.57
CA LYS A 77 2.32 -3.97 2.99
C LYS A 77 1.55 -4.70 1.88
N ASP A 78 0.26 -4.96 2.10
CA ASP A 78 -0.60 -5.64 1.13
C ASP A 78 -0.77 -4.79 -0.13
N ILE A 79 -0.93 -3.48 0.01
CA ILE A 79 -1.03 -2.55 -1.11
C ILE A 79 0.27 -2.57 -1.94
N ALA A 80 1.42 -2.52 -1.29
CA ALA A 80 2.72 -2.59 -1.97
C ALA A 80 2.91 -3.95 -2.67
N ALA A 81 2.53 -5.03 -2.01
CA ALA A 81 2.60 -6.39 -2.57
C ALA A 81 1.68 -6.54 -3.79
N LEU A 82 0.52 -5.91 -3.77
CA LEU A 82 -0.40 -5.92 -4.92
C LEU A 82 0.24 -5.28 -6.14
N GLY A 83 0.90 -4.13 -5.99
CA GLY A 83 1.64 -3.49 -7.08
C GLY A 83 2.72 -4.40 -7.67
N ALA A 84 3.48 -5.09 -6.82
CA ALA A 84 4.49 -6.05 -7.25
C ALA A 84 3.90 -7.22 -8.03
N LYS A 85 2.75 -7.74 -7.60
CA LYS A 85 2.04 -8.82 -8.29
C LYS A 85 1.53 -8.38 -9.67
N VAL A 86 0.99 -7.18 -9.75
CA VAL A 86 0.52 -6.64 -11.03
C VAL A 86 1.69 -6.45 -11.99
N ARG A 87 2.82 -5.93 -11.50
CA ARG A 87 4.04 -5.77 -12.31
C ARG A 87 4.52 -7.11 -12.86
N THR A 88 4.54 -8.15 -12.04
CA THR A 88 4.91 -9.51 -12.45
C THR A 88 3.95 -10.02 -13.54
N ALA A 89 2.64 -9.82 -13.36
CA ALA A 89 1.64 -10.25 -14.34
C ALA A 89 1.83 -9.53 -15.68
N VAL A 90 2.09 -8.23 -15.67
CA VAL A 90 2.35 -7.44 -16.89
C VAL A 90 3.61 -7.94 -17.59
N THR A 91 4.69 -8.17 -16.87
CA THR A 91 5.95 -8.69 -17.43
C THR A 91 5.74 -10.06 -18.07
N ARG A 92 5.05 -10.97 -17.40
CA ARG A 92 4.76 -12.31 -17.94
C ARG A 92 3.89 -12.24 -19.18
N SER A 93 2.91 -11.36 -19.20
CA SER A 93 2.04 -11.15 -20.36
C SER A 93 2.85 -10.66 -21.58
N ARG A 94 3.76 -9.70 -21.38
CA ARG A 94 4.66 -9.21 -22.43
C ARG A 94 5.57 -10.30 -22.95
N ASP A 95 6.13 -11.10 -22.08
CA ASP A 95 7.02 -12.20 -22.46
C ASP A 95 6.28 -13.26 -23.28
N THR A 96 5.06 -13.61 -22.87
CA THR A 96 4.19 -14.54 -23.59
C THR A 96 3.87 -14.03 -24.99
N ASP A 97 3.50 -12.76 -25.09
CA ASP A 97 3.17 -12.13 -26.38
C ASP A 97 4.39 -12.11 -27.31
N SER A 98 5.58 -11.81 -26.78
CA SER A 98 6.83 -11.83 -27.53
C SER A 98 7.16 -13.23 -28.05
N GLN A 99 7.01 -14.24 -27.21
CA GLN A 99 7.24 -15.64 -27.59
C GLN A 99 6.27 -16.11 -28.67
N THR A 100 5.00 -15.75 -28.52
CA THR A 100 3.97 -16.07 -29.51
C THR A 100 4.29 -15.44 -30.86
N THR A 101 4.69 -14.19 -30.89
CA THR A 101 5.10 -13.46 -32.10
C THR A 101 6.28 -14.16 -32.76
N GLU A 102 7.30 -14.52 -32.00
CA GLU A 102 8.49 -15.22 -32.51
C GLU A 102 8.15 -16.59 -33.08
N THR A 103 7.28 -17.34 -32.41
CA THR A 103 6.82 -18.64 -32.87
C THR A 103 6.10 -18.49 -34.21
N ILE A 104 5.23 -17.50 -34.36
CA ILE A 104 4.52 -17.24 -35.63
C ILE A 104 5.52 -16.88 -36.73
N ARG A 105 6.54 -16.07 -36.44
CA ARG A 105 7.57 -15.70 -37.44
C ARG A 105 8.41 -16.86 -37.91
N SER A 106 8.63 -17.86 -37.05
CA SER A 106 9.47 -19.02 -37.39
C SER A 106 8.72 -20.08 -38.18
N ILE A 107 7.42 -19.99 -38.31
CA ILE A 107 6.60 -20.88 -39.15
C ILE A 107 6.63 -20.39 -40.60
#